data_42f13ff2fb52b24b0f0601f41c9e2eb2
#
_entry.id   42f13ff2fb52b24b0f0601f41c9e2eb2
#
_cell.length_a   1.000
_cell.length_b   1.000
_cell.length_c   1.000
_cell.angle_alpha   90.00
_cell.angle_beta   90.00
_cell.angle_gamma   90.00
#
_symmetry.space_group_name_H-M   'P 1'
#
loop_
_entity.id
_entity.type
_entity.pdbx_description
1 polymer ?
#
loop_
_entity_poly.entity_id
_entity_poly.type
_entity_poly.pdbx_seq_one_letter_code
_entity_poly.pdbx_strand_id
1 'polypeptide(L)'
;MKKIIFLLLLLIPCILPAQTDVKDYEPGVTEEGITYFLPKTEFYLVITTTRTTQYPGEFAPFAARYLKMDQVALQKEEAWKMQRVNLVASGIADHERAFSIKLKNKTSAPLVALARDGRLLAINADAQSLIQIPQPRQVDDKRPMEDPTKYKTQEILAAGSKEKMAELTANEIFDIRESRSQLSKGQADYMPKDGEQLKLMLANLDRQEEGLLKLFTGTDRTDTITFVLKITFDHSFENKIICRFSTFLGLVDANDLAGEPVYLTIEEQKEAIEPKDNADKPQKAIPGVRYCVPGKALIRLKSKETEYLKAILPVAQFGKIENLGNELFNKHFNTHVTFDETTGGIIKVTSDEQ
;
A
#
# COMPACT_ATOMS: atom_id res chain seq x y z
N MET A 1 63.53 20.09 -68.18
CA MET A 1 63.48 19.53 -66.82
C MET A 1 62.27 20.11 -66.10
N LYS A 2 61.13 19.40 -66.06
CA LYS A 2 59.87 19.87 -65.40
C LYS A 2 59.80 19.26 -64.03
N LYS A 3 59.86 20.08 -62.99
CA LYS A 3 59.66 19.63 -61.59
C LYS A 3 58.16 19.53 -61.32
N ILE A 4 57.67 18.31 -61.10
CA ILE A 4 56.31 18.02 -60.64
C ILE A 4 56.34 18.08 -59.12
N ILE A 5 55.65 19.12 -58.54
CA ILE A 5 55.40 19.26 -57.10
C ILE A 5 54.14 18.42 -56.81
N PHE A 6 54.33 17.36 -56.06
CA PHE A 6 53.21 16.49 -55.52
C PHE A 6 52.65 17.14 -54.25
N LEU A 7 51.49 17.77 -54.39
CA LEU A 7 50.77 18.36 -53.25
C LEU A 7 50.01 17.25 -52.52
N LEU A 8 50.57 16.79 -51.39
CA LEU A 8 49.96 15.81 -50.54
C LEU A 8 48.86 16.49 -49.71
N LEU A 9 47.58 16.36 -50.13
CA LEU A 9 46.43 16.89 -49.39
C LEU A 9 46.15 15.99 -48.19
N LEU A 10 46.54 16.43 -46.98
CA LEU A 10 46.27 15.74 -45.73
C LEU A 10 44.76 15.85 -45.43
N LEU A 11 43.99 14.80 -45.73
CA LEU A 11 42.62 14.67 -45.25
C LEU A 11 42.65 14.35 -43.76
N ILE A 12 42.47 15.39 -42.94
CA ILE A 12 42.20 15.26 -41.52
C ILE A 12 40.73 14.86 -41.42
N PRO A 13 40.40 13.66 -40.90
CA PRO A 13 39.01 13.32 -40.59
C PRO A 13 38.54 14.22 -39.46
N CYS A 14 37.66 15.17 -39.74
CA CYS A 14 36.90 15.88 -38.74
C CYS A 14 36.02 14.89 -37.99
N ILE A 15 36.49 14.39 -36.87
CA ILE A 15 35.70 13.64 -35.91
C ILE A 15 34.78 14.65 -35.26
N LEU A 16 33.58 14.84 -35.80
CA LEU A 16 32.51 15.57 -35.15
C LEU A 16 31.95 14.65 -34.06
N PRO A 17 32.08 15.00 -32.79
CA PRO A 17 31.43 14.24 -31.71
C PRO A 17 29.91 14.26 -31.93
N ALA A 18 29.29 13.10 -31.87
CA ALA A 18 27.84 12.99 -31.82
C ALA A 18 27.37 13.53 -30.48
N GLN A 19 26.90 14.77 -30.46
CA GLN A 19 26.39 15.41 -29.27
C GLN A 19 24.88 15.31 -29.26
N THR A 20 24.34 14.63 -28.24
CA THR A 20 22.95 14.75 -27.84
C THR A 20 22.81 16.10 -27.11
N ASP A 21 21.96 16.98 -27.59
CA ASP A 21 21.71 18.27 -26.95
C ASP A 21 20.41 18.17 -26.15
N VAL A 22 20.49 18.37 -24.84
CA VAL A 22 19.33 18.36 -23.93
C VAL A 22 19.10 19.76 -23.43
N LYS A 23 17.89 20.27 -23.64
CA LYS A 23 17.45 21.60 -23.23
C LYS A 23 16.26 21.52 -22.31
N ASP A 24 16.06 22.58 -21.55
CA ASP A 24 14.83 22.80 -20.81
C ASP A 24 13.66 22.96 -21.82
N TYR A 25 12.51 22.39 -21.50
CA TYR A 25 11.34 22.51 -22.35
C TYR A 25 10.71 23.89 -22.18
N GLU A 26 10.60 24.63 -23.28
CA GLU A 26 9.87 25.90 -23.32
C GLU A 26 8.51 25.69 -24.02
N PRO A 27 7.38 25.87 -23.31
CA PRO A 27 6.05 25.73 -23.90
C PRO A 27 5.85 26.66 -25.11
N GLY A 28 5.42 26.12 -26.24
CA GLY A 28 5.18 26.87 -27.48
C GLY A 28 6.36 26.94 -28.45
N VAL A 29 7.54 26.43 -28.09
CA VAL A 29 8.67 26.25 -28.99
C VAL A 29 8.63 24.80 -29.51
N THR A 30 8.26 24.61 -30.76
CA THR A 30 8.33 23.29 -31.45
C THR A 30 9.79 23.04 -31.85
N GLU A 31 10.53 22.36 -31.00
CA GLU A 31 11.82 21.81 -31.33
C GLU A 31 11.71 20.34 -31.73
N GLU A 32 12.43 19.93 -32.78
CA GLU A 32 12.53 18.50 -33.12
C GLU A 32 13.24 17.75 -32.01
N GLY A 33 12.54 16.83 -31.34
CA GLY A 33 13.11 16.04 -30.27
C GLY A 33 12.04 15.26 -29.49
N ILE A 34 12.49 14.50 -28.49
CA ILE A 34 11.62 13.77 -27.58
C ILE A 34 11.54 14.55 -26.25
N THR A 35 10.35 15.00 -25.88
CA THR A 35 10.10 15.65 -24.59
C THR A 35 9.83 14.58 -23.52
N TYR A 36 10.47 14.71 -22.37
CA TYR A 36 10.24 13.85 -21.22
C TYR A 36 10.16 14.68 -19.92
N PHE A 37 9.58 14.08 -18.89
CA PHE A 37 9.44 14.67 -17.57
C PHE A 37 10.24 13.87 -16.54
N LEU A 38 10.82 14.55 -15.56
CA LEU A 38 11.29 13.88 -14.36
C LEU A 38 10.11 13.53 -13.48
N PRO A 39 10.18 12.46 -12.67
CA PRO A 39 9.12 12.12 -11.77
C PRO A 39 9.09 13.03 -10.53
N LYS A 40 7.87 13.16 -10.00
CA LYS A 40 7.57 13.62 -8.66
C LYS A 40 7.00 12.46 -7.88
N THR A 41 7.56 12.16 -6.72
CA THR A 41 7.11 11.04 -5.89
C THR A 41 5.81 11.40 -5.17
N GLU A 42 4.83 10.52 -5.23
CA GLU A 42 3.61 10.56 -4.43
C GLU A 42 3.46 9.26 -3.64
N PHE A 43 2.72 9.31 -2.55
CA PHE A 43 2.47 8.15 -1.72
C PHE A 43 0.99 7.77 -1.71
N TYR A 44 0.74 6.47 -1.62
CA TYR A 44 -0.57 5.89 -1.34
C TYR A 44 -0.49 5.18 0.00
N LEU A 45 -1.21 5.71 0.99
CA LEU A 45 -1.40 5.05 2.28
C LEU A 45 -2.55 4.06 2.15
N VAL A 46 -2.25 2.79 2.33
CA VAL A 46 -3.20 1.68 2.28
C VAL A 46 -3.55 1.30 3.71
N ILE A 47 -4.70 1.77 4.18
CA ILE A 47 -5.17 1.58 5.55
C ILE A 47 -6.17 0.44 5.57
N THR A 48 -5.81 -0.67 6.19
CA THR A 48 -6.69 -1.83 6.37
C THR A 48 -7.34 -1.77 7.75
N THR A 49 -8.66 -1.78 7.75
CA THR A 49 -9.49 -1.76 8.96
C THR A 49 -10.39 -2.99 9.01
N THR A 50 -10.84 -3.35 10.21
CA THR A 50 -11.92 -4.30 10.40
C THR A 50 -13.13 -3.59 10.99
N ARG A 51 -14.31 -3.93 10.48
CA ARG A 51 -15.60 -3.56 11.04
C ARG A 51 -16.25 -4.80 11.60
N THR A 52 -16.39 -4.86 12.93
CA THR A 52 -17.14 -5.92 13.59
C THR A 52 -18.55 -5.42 13.89
N THR A 53 -19.54 -6.08 13.29
CA THR A 53 -20.96 -5.82 13.55
C THR A 53 -21.47 -6.91 14.48
N GLN A 54 -21.91 -6.54 15.66
CA GLN A 54 -22.53 -7.42 16.64
C GLN A 54 -24.06 -7.31 16.55
N TYR A 55 -24.72 -8.43 16.35
CA TYR A 55 -26.17 -8.54 16.33
C TYR A 55 -26.64 -9.13 17.64
N PRO A 56 -27.61 -8.53 18.35
CA PRO A 56 -28.10 -9.04 19.63
C PRO A 56 -28.78 -10.39 19.46
N GLY A 57 -28.64 -11.23 20.47
CA GLY A 57 -29.39 -12.46 20.58
C GLY A 57 -30.88 -12.23 20.89
N GLU A 58 -31.74 -13.15 20.50
CA GLU A 58 -33.18 -13.06 20.76
C GLU A 58 -33.47 -12.93 22.27
N PHE A 59 -32.64 -13.60 23.10
CA PHE A 59 -32.78 -13.62 24.57
C PHE A 59 -31.72 -12.77 25.29
N ALA A 60 -31.04 -11.88 24.60
CA ALA A 60 -30.02 -11.01 25.19
C ALA A 60 -30.47 -10.28 26.46
N PRO A 61 -31.72 -9.73 26.55
CA PRO A 61 -32.19 -9.07 27.80
C PRO A 61 -32.23 -9.98 29.01
N PHE A 62 -32.24 -11.28 28.83
CA PHE A 62 -32.34 -12.29 29.88
C PHE A 62 -31.01 -12.95 30.22
N ALA A 63 -29.91 -12.60 29.51
CA ALA A 63 -28.60 -13.24 29.65
C ALA A 63 -28.03 -13.10 31.08
N ALA A 64 -28.10 -11.90 31.65
CA ALA A 64 -27.64 -11.63 33.02
C ALA A 64 -28.42 -12.45 34.08
N ARG A 65 -29.71 -12.60 33.87
CA ARG A 65 -30.59 -13.29 34.83
C ARG A 65 -30.33 -14.80 34.81
N TYR A 66 -30.33 -15.44 33.65
CA TYR A 66 -30.30 -16.91 33.56
C TYR A 66 -28.90 -17.48 33.40
N LEU A 67 -28.00 -16.79 32.70
CA LEU A 67 -26.63 -17.27 32.43
C LEU A 67 -25.55 -16.47 33.17
N LYS A 68 -25.91 -15.42 33.94
CA LYS A 68 -24.95 -14.52 34.62
C LYS A 68 -23.98 -13.81 33.67
N MET A 69 -24.45 -13.51 32.46
CA MET A 69 -23.67 -12.83 31.40
C MET A 69 -24.16 -11.37 31.32
N ASP A 70 -23.35 -10.44 31.89
CA ASP A 70 -23.75 -9.04 31.98
C ASP A 70 -23.29 -8.23 30.73
N GLN A 71 -22.31 -8.73 29.97
CA GLN A 71 -21.73 -8.05 28.81
C GLN A 71 -22.20 -8.67 27.49
N VAL A 72 -23.48 -8.47 27.17
CA VAL A 72 -24.07 -8.87 25.91
C VAL A 72 -24.68 -7.65 25.21
N ALA A 73 -24.54 -7.59 23.88
CA ALA A 73 -25.16 -6.51 23.12
C ALA A 73 -26.68 -6.65 23.15
N LEU A 74 -27.38 -5.57 23.54
CA LEU A 74 -28.85 -5.48 23.58
C LEU A 74 -29.42 -4.90 22.28
N GLN A 75 -28.58 -4.29 21.45
CA GLN A 75 -28.90 -3.72 20.15
C GLN A 75 -27.75 -3.97 19.18
N LYS A 76 -28.00 -3.74 17.88
CA LYS A 76 -26.93 -3.82 16.89
C LYS A 76 -25.84 -2.79 17.21
N GLU A 77 -24.61 -3.25 17.34
CA GLU A 77 -23.44 -2.41 17.61
C GLU A 77 -22.39 -2.63 16.52
N GLU A 78 -21.68 -1.56 16.17
CA GLU A 78 -20.58 -1.62 15.22
C GLU A 78 -19.30 -1.08 15.88
N ALA A 79 -18.23 -1.83 15.74
CA ALA A 79 -16.91 -1.44 16.23
C ALA A 79 -15.88 -1.54 15.11
N TRP A 80 -15.06 -0.49 14.97
CA TRP A 80 -14.01 -0.42 13.98
C TRP A 80 -12.64 -0.48 14.65
N LYS A 81 -11.70 -1.15 13.96
CA LYS A 81 -10.31 -1.24 14.39
C LYS A 81 -9.38 -1.06 13.20
N MET A 82 -8.39 -0.19 13.33
CA MET A 82 -7.29 -0.08 12.37
C MET A 82 -6.33 -1.26 12.60
N GLN A 83 -6.11 -2.06 11.56
CA GLN A 83 -5.30 -3.29 11.65
C GLN A 83 -3.87 -3.05 11.17
N ARG A 84 -3.74 -2.42 10.01
CA ARG A 84 -2.45 -2.25 9.35
C ARG A 84 -2.46 -1.04 8.43
N VAL A 85 -1.30 -0.40 8.32
CA VAL A 85 -1.04 0.64 7.33
C VAL A 85 0.18 0.23 6.52
N ASN A 86 0.03 0.25 5.20
CA ASN A 86 1.11 0.07 4.24
C ASN A 86 1.30 1.36 3.43
N LEU A 87 2.51 1.57 2.94
CA LEU A 87 2.86 2.69 2.09
C LEU A 87 3.31 2.17 0.72
N VAL A 88 2.72 2.71 -0.33
CA VAL A 88 3.13 2.45 -1.72
C VAL A 88 3.57 3.77 -2.33
N ALA A 89 4.81 3.82 -2.82
CA ALA A 89 5.33 4.96 -3.55
C ALA A 89 4.99 4.81 -5.05
N SER A 90 4.65 5.92 -5.69
CA SER A 90 4.43 6.01 -7.13
C SER A 90 5.03 7.31 -7.66
N GLY A 91 5.36 7.33 -8.93
CA GLY A 91 5.80 8.55 -9.60
C GLY A 91 4.68 9.13 -10.46
N ILE A 92 4.65 10.44 -10.57
CA ILE A 92 3.86 11.19 -11.56
C ILE A 92 4.78 12.13 -12.31
N ALA A 93 4.40 12.54 -13.53
CA ALA A 93 5.18 13.50 -14.30
C ALA A 93 5.22 14.86 -13.59
N ASP A 94 6.42 15.38 -13.39
CA ASP A 94 6.61 16.74 -12.90
C ASP A 94 6.71 17.71 -14.11
N HIS A 95 5.61 18.39 -14.39
CA HIS A 95 5.53 19.30 -15.54
C HIS A 95 6.41 20.54 -15.40
N GLU A 96 6.89 20.86 -14.21
CA GLU A 96 7.87 21.94 -13.99
C GLU A 96 9.29 21.48 -14.32
N ARG A 97 9.54 20.17 -14.41
CA ARG A 97 10.83 19.56 -14.74
C ARG A 97 10.75 18.81 -16.06
N ALA A 98 10.41 19.57 -17.12
CA ALA A 98 10.32 19.08 -18.49
C ALA A 98 11.63 19.31 -19.24
N PHE A 99 12.09 18.32 -19.99
CA PHE A 99 13.32 18.37 -20.78
C PHE A 99 13.08 17.81 -22.16
N SER A 100 13.86 18.29 -23.14
CA SER A 100 13.81 17.83 -24.53
C SER A 100 15.16 17.26 -24.95
N ILE A 101 15.13 16.03 -25.49
CA ILE A 101 16.31 15.35 -26.10
C ILE A 101 16.28 15.63 -27.59
N LYS A 102 17.21 16.44 -28.10
CA LYS A 102 17.40 16.64 -29.54
C LYS A 102 18.29 15.53 -30.12
N LEU A 103 17.80 14.93 -31.19
CA LEU A 103 18.55 13.96 -31.98
C LEU A 103 19.27 14.71 -33.09
N LYS A 104 20.59 14.84 -33.04
CA LYS A 104 21.37 15.38 -34.16
C LYS A 104 21.40 14.41 -35.34
N ASN A 105 21.16 14.94 -36.55
CA ASN A 105 21.26 14.21 -37.83
C ASN A 105 22.52 13.37 -37.90
N LYS A 106 22.38 12.05 -38.20
CA LYS A 106 23.43 11.02 -38.45
C LYS A 106 23.84 10.14 -37.26
N THR A 107 23.16 10.16 -36.14
CA THR A 107 23.29 9.11 -35.11
C THR A 107 22.05 8.23 -35.13
N SER A 108 22.20 6.93 -34.86
CA SER A 108 21.05 6.08 -34.54
C SER A 108 20.29 6.74 -33.38
N ALA A 109 19.02 7.06 -33.59
CA ALA A 109 18.20 7.66 -32.56
C ALA A 109 18.21 6.74 -31.31
N PRO A 110 18.60 7.21 -30.13
CA PRO A 110 18.47 6.39 -28.94
C PRO A 110 17.02 6.00 -28.75
N LEU A 111 16.77 4.73 -28.49
CA LEU A 111 15.45 4.27 -28.10
C LEU A 111 15.12 4.88 -26.73
N VAL A 112 14.12 5.74 -26.65
CA VAL A 112 13.69 6.34 -25.39
C VAL A 112 12.37 5.72 -24.99
N ALA A 113 12.35 5.00 -23.88
CA ALA A 113 11.14 4.45 -23.30
C ALA A 113 10.57 5.44 -22.28
N LEU A 114 9.30 5.81 -22.49
CA LEU A 114 8.56 6.71 -21.61
C LEU A 114 7.36 6.00 -20.98
N ALA A 115 7.00 6.40 -19.77
CA ALA A 115 5.72 6.05 -19.17
C ALA A 115 4.58 6.75 -19.93
N ARG A 116 3.32 6.35 -19.67
CA ARG A 116 2.14 6.95 -20.32
C ARG A 116 2.00 8.45 -20.08
N ASP A 117 2.50 8.94 -18.97
CA ASP A 117 2.49 10.36 -18.58
C ASP A 117 3.76 11.12 -19.03
N GLY A 118 4.66 10.48 -19.79
CA GLY A 118 5.86 11.09 -20.36
C GLY A 118 7.09 11.06 -19.44
N ARG A 119 7.07 10.36 -18.30
CA ARG A 119 8.26 10.16 -17.46
C ARG A 119 9.27 9.27 -18.18
N LEU A 120 10.56 9.60 -18.00
CA LEU A 120 11.66 8.81 -18.57
C LEU A 120 11.84 7.49 -17.82
N LEU A 121 11.72 6.36 -18.52
CA LEU A 121 11.91 5.02 -17.97
C LEU A 121 13.24 4.39 -18.39
N ALA A 122 13.64 4.55 -19.65
CA ALA A 122 14.90 4.00 -20.13
C ALA A 122 15.42 4.72 -21.38
N ILE A 123 16.72 4.54 -21.62
CA ILE A 123 17.39 4.93 -22.87
C ILE A 123 18.14 3.71 -23.39
N ASN A 124 17.95 3.42 -24.69
CA ASN A 124 18.47 2.25 -25.39
C ASN A 124 18.09 0.90 -24.73
N ALA A 125 17.04 0.88 -23.92
CA ALA A 125 16.52 -0.31 -23.25
C ALA A 125 14.99 -0.27 -23.26
N ASP A 126 14.38 -1.45 -23.25
CA ASP A 126 12.95 -1.58 -23.06
C ASP A 126 12.63 -1.47 -21.57
N ALA A 127 11.66 -0.64 -21.23
CA ALA A 127 11.13 -0.52 -19.89
C ALA A 127 9.62 -0.26 -19.94
N GLN A 128 8.91 -0.82 -18.99
CA GLN A 128 7.48 -0.62 -18.81
C GLN A 128 7.20 -0.24 -17.37
N SER A 129 6.18 0.59 -17.15
CA SER A 129 5.72 0.89 -15.80
C SER A 129 5.13 -0.35 -15.15
N LEU A 130 5.66 -0.73 -13.99
CA LEU A 130 5.25 -1.89 -13.20
C LEU A 130 4.44 -1.51 -11.95
N ILE A 131 4.38 -0.23 -11.61
CA ILE A 131 3.69 0.23 -10.41
C ILE A 131 2.18 0.11 -10.59
N GLN A 132 1.57 -0.68 -9.73
CA GLN A 132 0.11 -0.79 -9.62
C GLN A 132 -0.37 0.09 -8.48
N ILE A 133 -1.19 1.08 -8.82
CA ILE A 133 -1.84 1.94 -7.83
C ILE A 133 -2.85 1.10 -7.06
N PRO A 134 -2.72 1.01 -5.70
CA PRO A 134 -3.65 0.27 -4.88
C PRO A 134 -5.06 0.86 -5.00
N GLN A 135 -6.06 -0.03 -4.96
CA GLN A 135 -7.47 0.36 -5.04
C GLN A 135 -8.16 0.09 -3.70
N PRO A 136 -9.12 0.92 -3.29
CA PRO A 136 -9.98 0.63 -2.15
C PRO A 136 -10.69 -0.71 -2.35
N ARG A 137 -10.81 -1.49 -1.27
CA ARG A 137 -11.43 -2.82 -1.32
C ARG A 137 -12.22 -3.08 -0.06
N GLN A 138 -13.39 -3.67 -0.21
CA GLN A 138 -14.16 -4.24 0.88
C GLN A 138 -14.25 -5.76 0.68
N VAL A 139 -13.98 -6.49 1.73
CA VAL A 139 -14.16 -7.95 1.79
C VAL A 139 -15.13 -8.23 2.93
N ASP A 140 -16.34 -8.57 2.54
CA ASP A 140 -17.37 -8.93 3.50
C ASP A 140 -17.15 -10.33 4.03
N ASP A 141 -17.47 -10.55 5.29
CA ASP A 141 -17.52 -11.87 5.87
C ASP A 141 -18.69 -12.66 5.25
N LYS A 142 -18.35 -13.61 4.40
CA LYS A 142 -19.32 -14.48 3.70
C LYS A 142 -19.65 -15.76 4.44
N ARG A 143 -19.17 -15.93 5.67
CA ARG A 143 -19.54 -17.11 6.46
C ARG A 143 -21.06 -17.14 6.61
N PRO A 144 -21.73 -18.28 6.32
CA PRO A 144 -23.16 -18.38 6.55
C PRO A 144 -23.42 -18.19 8.04
N MET A 145 -24.28 -17.23 8.36
CA MET A 145 -24.77 -17.08 9.73
C MET A 145 -25.63 -18.30 10.03
N GLU A 146 -25.15 -19.13 10.92
CA GLU A 146 -25.93 -20.26 11.38
C GLU A 146 -27.13 -19.72 12.16
N ASP A 147 -28.33 -20.17 11.75
CA ASP A 147 -29.55 -19.80 12.46
C ASP A 147 -29.59 -20.54 13.83
N PRO A 148 -29.43 -19.84 14.95
CA PRO A 148 -29.42 -20.47 16.26
C PRO A 148 -30.79 -21.02 16.66
N THR A 149 -31.87 -20.58 15.98
CA THR A 149 -33.23 -21.05 16.30
C THR A 149 -33.44 -22.52 16.02
N LYS A 150 -32.63 -23.12 15.12
CA LYS A 150 -32.70 -24.56 14.82
C LYS A 150 -32.37 -25.49 16.00
N TYR A 151 -31.73 -24.97 17.02
CA TYR A 151 -31.37 -25.70 18.24
C TYR A 151 -32.44 -25.64 19.34
N LYS A 152 -33.53 -24.84 19.13
CA LYS A 152 -34.62 -24.76 20.08
C LYS A 152 -35.38 -26.10 20.11
N THR A 153 -35.56 -26.66 21.29
CA THR A 153 -36.38 -27.85 21.51
C THR A 153 -37.86 -27.54 21.31
N GLN A 154 -38.67 -28.58 21.15
CA GLN A 154 -40.13 -28.43 21.05
C GLN A 154 -40.70 -27.70 22.28
N GLU A 155 -40.18 -27.99 23.48
CA GLU A 155 -40.58 -27.36 24.72
C GLU A 155 -40.30 -25.85 24.74
N ILE A 156 -39.11 -25.44 24.27
CA ILE A 156 -38.74 -24.02 24.11
C ILE A 156 -39.72 -23.32 23.14
N LEU A 157 -40.01 -23.96 22.00
CA LEU A 157 -40.90 -23.40 20.98
C LEU A 157 -42.35 -23.28 21.45
N ALA A 158 -42.79 -24.17 22.34
CA ALA A 158 -44.14 -24.18 22.87
C ALA A 158 -44.37 -23.21 24.04
N ALA A 159 -43.29 -22.57 24.54
CA ALA A 159 -43.36 -21.65 25.67
C ALA A 159 -44.20 -20.41 25.34
N GLY A 160 -45.06 -19.97 26.27
CA GLY A 160 -46.02 -18.87 26.08
C GLY A 160 -45.43 -17.45 26.17
N SER A 161 -44.14 -17.31 26.52
CA SER A 161 -43.48 -16.00 26.62
C SER A 161 -42.00 -16.08 26.32
N LYS A 162 -41.41 -14.97 25.85
CA LYS A 162 -39.95 -14.88 25.58
C LYS A 162 -39.13 -15.14 26.86
N GLU A 163 -39.56 -14.70 27.99
CA GLU A 163 -38.90 -14.95 29.29
C GLU A 163 -38.84 -16.44 29.58
N LYS A 164 -39.99 -17.16 29.40
CA LYS A 164 -40.02 -18.62 29.60
C LYS A 164 -39.19 -19.36 28.58
N MET A 165 -39.20 -18.91 27.32
CA MET A 165 -38.31 -19.49 26.28
C MET A 165 -36.83 -19.32 26.68
N ALA A 166 -36.42 -18.15 27.19
CA ALA A 166 -35.07 -17.92 27.65
C ALA A 166 -34.70 -18.80 28.86
N GLU A 167 -35.59 -18.95 29.81
CA GLU A 167 -35.40 -19.84 30.96
C GLU A 167 -35.18 -21.30 30.54
N LEU A 168 -36.05 -21.84 29.68
CA LEU A 168 -35.94 -23.20 29.18
C LEU A 168 -34.67 -23.40 28.34
N THR A 169 -34.30 -22.40 27.52
CA THR A 169 -33.05 -22.42 26.77
C THR A 169 -31.81 -22.44 27.68
N ALA A 170 -31.83 -21.69 28.78
CA ALA A 170 -30.75 -21.74 29.76
C ALA A 170 -30.65 -23.09 30.47
N ASN A 171 -31.79 -23.69 30.81
CA ASN A 171 -31.83 -25.04 31.38
C ASN A 171 -31.25 -26.07 30.41
N GLU A 172 -31.63 -26.04 29.14
CA GLU A 172 -31.08 -26.92 28.11
C GLU A 172 -29.54 -26.77 27.97
N ILE A 173 -29.02 -25.52 28.04
CA ILE A 173 -27.57 -25.28 28.06
C ILE A 173 -26.91 -25.96 29.28
N PHE A 174 -27.51 -25.88 30.47
CA PHE A 174 -26.98 -26.53 31.66
C PHE A 174 -27.04 -28.08 31.54
N ASP A 175 -28.10 -28.64 31.00
CA ASP A 175 -28.26 -30.09 30.77
C ASP A 175 -27.21 -30.61 29.76
N ILE A 176 -26.93 -29.85 28.69
CA ILE A 176 -25.84 -30.17 27.74
C ILE A 176 -24.47 -30.12 28.44
N ARG A 177 -24.20 -29.13 29.28
CA ARG A 177 -22.96 -29.06 30.04
C ARG A 177 -22.77 -30.20 31.01
N GLU A 178 -23.85 -30.62 31.69
CA GLU A 178 -23.82 -31.78 32.57
C GLU A 178 -23.58 -33.07 31.78
N SER A 179 -24.30 -33.31 30.68
CA SER A 179 -24.08 -34.45 29.79
C SER A 179 -22.65 -34.56 29.28
N ARG A 180 -22.07 -33.42 28.88
CA ARG A 180 -20.64 -33.31 28.47
C ARG A 180 -19.70 -33.67 29.62
N SER A 181 -19.99 -33.17 30.82
CA SER A 181 -19.21 -33.49 32.02
C SER A 181 -19.24 -34.97 32.36
N GLN A 182 -20.42 -35.61 32.31
CA GLN A 182 -20.60 -37.02 32.57
C GLN A 182 -19.87 -37.90 31.55
N LEU A 183 -19.96 -37.58 30.25
CA LEU A 183 -19.21 -38.25 29.19
C LEU A 183 -17.70 -38.11 29.39
N SER A 184 -17.21 -36.91 29.71
CA SER A 184 -15.80 -36.66 29.92
C SER A 184 -15.21 -37.33 31.16
N LYS A 185 -16.04 -37.57 32.18
CA LYS A 185 -15.66 -38.27 33.42
C LYS A 185 -15.85 -39.79 33.32
N GLY A 186 -16.44 -40.31 32.25
CA GLY A 186 -16.78 -41.72 32.11
C GLY A 186 -17.93 -42.17 33.02
N GLN A 187 -18.85 -41.24 33.37
CA GLN A 187 -19.96 -41.44 34.29
C GLN A 187 -21.34 -41.37 33.62
N ALA A 188 -21.36 -41.27 32.29
CA ALA A 188 -22.63 -41.29 31.55
C ALA A 188 -23.23 -42.70 31.54
N ASP A 189 -24.55 -42.80 31.57
CA ASP A 189 -25.29 -44.08 31.51
C ASP A 189 -24.94 -44.86 30.26
N TYR A 190 -24.64 -44.18 29.16
CA TYR A 190 -24.17 -44.78 27.93
C TYR A 190 -22.79 -44.18 27.56
N MET A 191 -21.77 -45.04 27.57
CA MET A 191 -20.43 -44.67 27.15
C MET A 191 -20.14 -45.21 25.75
N PRO A 192 -19.63 -44.36 24.81
CA PRO A 192 -19.24 -44.82 23.49
C PRO A 192 -18.09 -45.83 23.58
N LYS A 193 -18.10 -46.81 22.64
CA LYS A 193 -17.15 -47.93 22.66
C LYS A 193 -15.75 -47.55 22.15
N ASP A 194 -15.66 -46.48 21.37
CA ASP A 194 -14.40 -45.98 20.82
C ASP A 194 -14.25 -44.48 20.97
N GLY A 195 -13.00 -44.00 20.84
CA GLY A 195 -12.66 -42.59 21.01
C GLY A 195 -13.20 -41.66 19.92
N GLU A 196 -13.41 -42.16 18.69
CA GLU A 196 -13.94 -41.33 17.59
C GLU A 196 -15.45 -41.09 17.79
N GLN A 197 -16.18 -42.07 18.29
CA GLN A 197 -17.57 -41.91 18.65
C GLN A 197 -17.73 -40.91 19.80
N LEU A 198 -16.89 -41.02 20.83
CA LEU A 198 -16.88 -40.03 21.95
C LEU A 198 -16.61 -38.63 21.44
N LYS A 199 -15.63 -38.48 20.58
CA LYS A 199 -15.28 -37.19 19.99
C LYS A 199 -16.43 -36.56 19.19
N LEU A 200 -17.15 -37.40 18.40
CA LEU A 200 -18.30 -36.95 17.64
C LEU A 200 -19.45 -36.51 18.56
N MET A 201 -19.69 -37.25 19.63
CA MET A 201 -20.74 -36.90 20.63
C MET A 201 -20.43 -35.59 21.32
N LEU A 202 -19.18 -35.38 21.80
CA LEU A 202 -18.76 -34.15 22.42
C LEU A 202 -18.85 -32.96 21.46
N ALA A 203 -18.39 -33.13 20.20
CA ALA A 203 -18.49 -32.07 19.17
C ALA A 203 -19.93 -31.68 18.83
N ASN A 204 -20.90 -32.67 18.91
CA ASN A 204 -22.31 -32.36 18.72
C ASN A 204 -22.88 -31.57 19.90
N LEU A 205 -22.54 -31.95 21.14
CA LEU A 205 -22.95 -31.20 22.33
C LEU A 205 -22.39 -29.77 22.34
N ASP A 206 -21.10 -29.59 21.99
CA ASP A 206 -20.47 -28.29 21.87
C ASP A 206 -21.19 -27.42 20.84
N ARG A 207 -21.55 -27.97 19.68
CA ARG A 207 -22.29 -27.25 18.63
C ARG A 207 -23.69 -26.85 19.08
N GLN A 208 -24.40 -27.71 19.80
CA GLN A 208 -25.71 -27.39 20.34
C GLN A 208 -25.62 -26.30 21.41
N GLU A 209 -24.67 -26.42 22.35
CA GLU A 209 -24.42 -25.38 23.36
C GLU A 209 -24.09 -24.05 22.72
N GLU A 210 -23.15 -24.01 21.75
CA GLU A 210 -22.79 -22.78 21.04
C GLU A 210 -23.99 -22.17 20.32
N GLY A 211 -24.82 -22.99 19.65
CA GLY A 211 -26.02 -22.51 18.98
C GLY A 211 -27.04 -21.89 19.95
N LEU A 212 -27.32 -22.55 21.08
CA LEU A 212 -28.22 -22.05 22.09
C LEU A 212 -27.67 -20.79 22.80
N LEU A 213 -26.35 -20.75 23.07
CA LEU A 213 -25.67 -19.56 23.62
C LEU A 213 -25.83 -18.36 22.71
N LYS A 214 -25.77 -18.52 21.37
CA LYS A 214 -25.99 -17.42 20.42
C LYS A 214 -27.36 -16.78 20.52
N LEU A 215 -28.37 -17.47 21.06
CA LEU A 215 -29.68 -16.87 21.36
C LEU A 215 -29.59 -15.81 22.48
N PHE A 216 -28.57 -15.87 23.35
CA PHE A 216 -28.30 -14.87 24.38
C PHE A 216 -27.22 -13.89 23.97
N THR A 217 -26.08 -14.39 23.50
CA THR A 217 -24.91 -13.55 23.18
C THR A 217 -25.02 -12.82 21.85
N GLY A 218 -25.89 -13.33 20.97
CA GLY A 218 -25.96 -12.87 19.59
C GLY A 218 -24.87 -13.46 18.69
N THR A 219 -24.67 -12.83 17.57
CA THR A 219 -23.67 -13.21 16.56
C THR A 219 -22.88 -11.99 16.12
N ASP A 220 -21.62 -12.19 15.77
CA ASP A 220 -20.76 -11.16 15.22
C ASP A 220 -20.38 -11.46 13.77
N ARG A 221 -20.18 -10.39 13.02
CA ARG A 221 -19.69 -10.40 11.66
C ARG A 221 -18.53 -9.44 11.50
N THR A 222 -17.43 -9.87 10.90
CA THR A 222 -16.25 -9.05 10.75
C THR A 222 -15.91 -8.85 9.27
N ASP A 223 -16.11 -7.64 8.77
CA ASP A 223 -15.74 -7.24 7.43
C ASP A 223 -14.35 -6.59 7.43
N THR A 224 -13.58 -6.80 6.37
CA THR A 224 -12.30 -6.14 6.17
C THR A 224 -12.43 -5.06 5.10
N ILE A 225 -12.07 -3.83 5.44
CA ILE A 225 -12.20 -2.66 4.56
C ILE A 225 -10.83 -2.02 4.40
N THR A 226 -10.42 -1.82 3.16
CA THR A 226 -9.16 -1.17 2.81
C THR A 226 -9.45 0.19 2.20
N PHE A 227 -8.94 1.24 2.83
CA PHE A 227 -8.95 2.60 2.34
C PHE A 227 -7.61 2.93 1.68
N VAL A 228 -7.64 3.78 0.66
CA VAL A 228 -6.44 4.26 -0.01
C VAL A 228 -6.47 5.78 0.00
N LEU A 229 -5.49 6.39 0.67
CA LEU A 229 -5.32 7.83 0.74
C LEU A 229 -4.13 8.23 -0.12
N LYS A 230 -4.37 9.06 -1.13
CA LYS A 230 -3.32 9.64 -1.96
C LYS A 230 -2.70 10.84 -1.24
N ILE A 231 -1.38 10.85 -1.11
CA ILE A 231 -0.60 11.89 -0.46
C ILE A 231 0.34 12.53 -1.49
N THR A 232 0.12 13.80 -1.77
CA THR A 232 1.00 14.63 -2.60
C THR A 232 1.65 15.68 -1.72
N PHE A 233 2.92 15.99 -1.99
CA PHE A 233 3.70 16.97 -1.23
C PHE A 233 4.84 17.52 -2.09
N ASP A 234 5.27 18.72 -1.78
CA ASP A 234 6.43 19.39 -2.39
C ASP A 234 7.57 19.57 -1.40
N HIS A 235 7.22 19.76 -0.13
CA HIS A 235 8.14 20.05 0.95
C HIS A 235 7.88 19.16 2.15
N SER A 236 8.86 19.08 3.04
CA SER A 236 8.71 18.44 4.35
C SER A 236 7.57 19.08 5.14
N PHE A 237 6.86 18.28 5.90
CA PHE A 237 5.87 18.76 6.86
C PHE A 237 5.80 17.81 8.05
N GLU A 238 5.39 18.34 9.20
CA GLU A 238 5.27 17.57 10.43
C GLU A 238 3.82 17.58 10.94
N ASN A 239 3.39 16.45 11.49
CA ASN A 239 2.12 16.30 12.21
C ASN A 239 0.89 16.85 11.45
N LYS A 240 0.84 16.69 10.13
CA LYS A 240 -0.33 17.03 9.32
C LYS A 240 -1.43 16.00 9.53
N ILE A 241 -2.63 16.44 9.89
CA ILE A 241 -3.79 15.55 9.98
C ILE A 241 -4.21 15.19 8.56
N ILE A 242 -4.20 13.89 8.23
CA ILE A 242 -4.58 13.38 6.90
C ILE A 242 -5.95 12.72 6.90
N CYS A 243 -6.37 12.19 8.02
CA CYS A 243 -7.68 11.59 8.27
C CYS A 243 -7.90 11.53 9.78
N ARG A 244 -9.08 11.08 10.18
CA ARG A 244 -9.36 10.73 11.58
C ARG A 244 -9.92 9.32 11.64
N PHE A 245 -9.78 8.68 12.77
CA PHE A 245 -10.28 7.32 12.99
C PHE A 245 -11.18 7.26 14.21
N SER A 246 -12.40 6.78 13.99
CA SER A 246 -13.40 6.55 15.02
C SER A 246 -13.59 5.05 15.24
N THR A 247 -13.65 4.62 16.49
CA THR A 247 -14.01 3.24 16.84
C THR A 247 -15.46 2.89 16.48
N PHE A 248 -16.30 3.90 16.21
CA PHE A 248 -17.71 3.72 15.84
C PHE A 248 -18.00 3.95 14.35
N LEU A 249 -17.27 4.86 13.70
CA LEU A 249 -17.52 5.27 12.33
C LEU A 249 -16.44 4.79 11.34
N GLY A 250 -15.32 4.28 11.85
CA GLY A 250 -14.17 3.91 11.02
C GLY A 250 -13.32 5.10 10.61
N LEU A 251 -12.81 5.06 9.40
CA LEU A 251 -12.01 6.15 8.84
C LEU A 251 -12.93 7.28 8.39
N VAL A 252 -12.70 8.48 8.92
CA VAL A 252 -13.47 9.70 8.63
C VAL A 252 -12.56 10.81 8.11
N ASP A 253 -13.15 11.86 7.54
CA ASP A 253 -12.40 13.00 6.99
C ASP A 253 -11.55 13.71 8.07
N ALA A 254 -10.48 14.38 7.62
CA ALA A 254 -9.57 15.11 8.52
C ALA A 254 -10.29 16.21 9.37
N ASN A 255 -11.38 16.76 8.85
CA ASN A 255 -12.18 17.80 9.51
C ASN A 255 -13.32 17.25 10.37
N ASP A 256 -13.60 15.96 10.32
CA ASP A 256 -14.67 15.32 11.10
C ASP A 256 -14.18 15.05 12.53
N LEU A 257 -14.70 15.78 13.51
CA LEU A 257 -14.31 15.68 14.91
C LEU A 257 -14.80 14.40 15.62
N ALA A 258 -15.57 13.57 14.98
CA ALA A 258 -16.05 12.30 15.54
C ALA A 258 -14.93 11.22 15.67
N GLY A 259 -13.76 11.45 15.06
CA GLY A 259 -12.61 10.55 15.14
C GLY A 259 -11.36 11.16 15.75
N GLU A 260 -10.45 10.31 16.18
CA GLU A 260 -9.13 10.70 16.64
C GLU A 260 -8.23 11.06 15.47
N PRO A 261 -7.42 12.12 15.56
CA PRO A 261 -6.58 12.54 14.45
C PRO A 261 -5.45 11.54 14.17
N VAL A 262 -5.24 11.29 12.89
CA VAL A 262 -4.11 10.51 12.37
C VAL A 262 -3.14 11.48 11.71
N TYR A 263 -1.94 11.55 12.26
CA TYR A 263 -0.91 12.50 11.88
C TYR A 263 0.09 11.84 10.95
N LEU A 264 0.37 12.51 9.82
CA LEU A 264 1.46 12.16 8.91
C LEU A 264 2.59 13.18 9.05
N THR A 265 3.81 12.69 9.12
CA THR A 265 5.04 13.46 9.03
C THR A 265 5.84 12.96 7.82
N ILE A 266 6.31 13.88 6.99
CA ILE A 266 7.29 13.60 5.92
C ILE A 266 8.46 14.57 6.13
N GLU A 267 9.61 14.03 6.50
CA GLU A 267 10.79 14.78 6.86
C GLU A 267 11.97 14.40 5.96
N GLU A 268 12.58 15.39 5.33
CA GLU A 268 13.79 15.20 4.53
C GLU A 268 14.94 14.75 5.43
N GLN A 269 15.55 13.63 5.09
CA GLN A 269 16.75 13.13 5.75
C GLN A 269 17.98 13.67 5.01
N LYS A 270 18.51 14.78 5.50
CA LYS A 270 19.75 15.36 4.95
C LYS A 270 20.93 14.45 5.32
N GLU A 271 21.61 13.90 4.32
CA GLU A 271 22.89 13.26 4.55
C GLU A 271 23.89 14.34 4.95
N ALA A 272 24.69 14.09 5.96
CA ALA A 272 25.79 14.97 6.32
C ALA A 272 26.71 15.08 5.10
N ILE A 273 26.73 16.24 4.46
CA ILE A 273 27.62 16.51 3.34
C ILE A 273 29.01 16.63 3.96
N GLU A 274 29.87 15.63 3.77
CA GLU A 274 31.28 15.84 3.98
C GLU A 274 31.73 16.98 3.04
N PRO A 275 32.39 18.02 3.54
CA PRO A 275 32.85 19.13 2.71
C PRO A 275 33.85 18.54 1.68
N LYS A 276 33.46 18.48 0.42
CA LYS A 276 34.41 18.23 -0.66
C LYS A 276 35.28 19.47 -0.78
N ASP A 277 36.56 19.31 -0.50
CA ASP A 277 37.62 20.35 -0.57
C ASP A 277 37.81 21.05 -1.93
N ASN A 278 36.89 20.88 -2.89
CA ASN A 278 36.99 21.44 -4.25
C ASN A 278 35.71 22.17 -4.72
N ALA A 279 35.00 22.86 -3.81
CA ALA A 279 33.73 23.54 -4.13
C ALA A 279 33.84 24.81 -4.99
N ASP A 280 35.05 25.32 -5.30
CA ASP A 280 35.25 26.64 -5.89
C ASP A 280 35.49 26.71 -7.42
N LYS A 281 35.29 25.62 -8.16
CA LYS A 281 35.34 25.72 -9.61
C LYS A 281 33.91 25.53 -10.15
N PRO A 282 33.38 26.57 -10.92
CA PRO A 282 32.11 26.37 -11.62
C PRO A 282 32.29 25.18 -12.59
N GLN A 283 31.73 24.03 -12.25
CA GLN A 283 31.67 22.90 -13.16
C GLN A 283 30.86 23.33 -14.37
N LYS A 284 31.52 23.41 -15.55
CA LYS A 284 30.80 23.59 -16.80
C LYS A 284 29.71 22.50 -16.85
N ALA A 285 28.49 22.95 -17.04
CA ALA A 285 27.35 22.01 -17.18
C ALA A 285 27.69 20.99 -18.28
N ILE A 286 27.84 19.74 -17.88
CA ILE A 286 28.10 18.65 -18.83
C ILE A 286 26.77 18.45 -19.60
N PRO A 287 26.75 18.66 -20.93
CA PRO A 287 25.54 18.40 -21.70
C PRO A 287 25.20 16.90 -21.62
N GLY A 288 23.94 16.57 -21.37
CA GLY A 288 23.53 15.16 -21.25
C GLY A 288 22.07 15.01 -20.83
N VAL A 289 21.62 13.77 -20.74
CA VAL A 289 20.26 13.47 -20.29
C VAL A 289 20.14 13.77 -18.79
N ARG A 290 19.15 14.58 -18.44
CA ARG A 290 18.87 14.93 -17.06
C ARG A 290 18.12 13.81 -16.35
N TYR A 291 18.55 13.49 -15.15
CA TYR A 291 17.94 12.50 -14.29
C TYR A 291 17.93 12.98 -12.82
N CYS A 292 17.13 12.31 -11.98
CA CYS A 292 17.05 12.65 -10.57
C CYS A 292 17.96 11.72 -9.74
N VAL A 293 18.79 12.29 -8.89
CA VAL A 293 19.41 11.56 -7.77
C VAL A 293 18.51 11.78 -6.55
N PRO A 294 17.68 10.81 -6.14
CA PRO A 294 16.66 11.02 -5.12
C PRO A 294 17.29 11.30 -3.75
N GLY A 295 16.66 12.18 -3.00
CA GLY A 295 16.91 12.32 -1.57
C GLY A 295 16.15 11.26 -0.78
N LYS A 296 16.35 11.23 0.54
CA LYS A 296 15.65 10.34 1.45
C LYS A 296 14.63 11.09 2.29
N ALA A 297 13.49 10.49 2.54
CA ALA A 297 12.46 11.00 3.44
C ALA A 297 12.14 9.99 4.54
N LEU A 298 12.04 10.45 5.78
CA LEU A 298 11.40 9.74 6.88
C LEU A 298 9.90 10.00 6.80
N ILE A 299 9.13 8.94 6.65
CA ILE A 299 7.68 8.97 6.65
C ILE A 299 7.21 8.30 7.93
N ARG A 300 6.38 9.01 8.70
CA ARG A 300 5.82 8.52 9.97
C ARG A 300 4.33 8.78 10.04
N LEU A 301 3.57 7.75 10.38
CA LEU A 301 2.14 7.84 10.64
C LEU A 301 1.84 7.45 12.08
N LYS A 302 1.20 8.33 12.82
CA LYS A 302 0.85 8.09 14.23
C LYS A 302 -0.55 8.61 14.58
N SER A 303 -1.18 8.00 15.58
CA SER A 303 -2.36 8.53 16.25
C SER A 303 -2.19 8.31 17.75
N LYS A 304 -2.30 9.36 18.54
CA LYS A 304 -1.95 9.35 19.96
C LYS A 304 -0.55 8.73 20.18
N GLU A 305 -0.48 7.68 21.00
CA GLU A 305 0.76 6.95 21.33
C GLU A 305 1.09 5.81 20.34
N THR A 306 0.19 5.52 19.37
CA THR A 306 0.38 4.42 18.44
C THR A 306 1.06 4.91 17.17
N GLU A 307 2.24 4.36 16.86
CA GLU A 307 2.91 4.52 15.58
C GLU A 307 2.49 3.37 14.65
N TYR A 308 1.75 3.69 13.58
CA TYR A 308 1.25 2.71 12.61
C TYR A 308 2.23 2.44 11.48
N LEU A 309 3.07 3.43 11.16
CA LEU A 309 4.04 3.35 10.07
C LEU A 309 5.26 4.22 10.38
N LYS A 310 6.44 3.67 10.12
CA LYS A 310 7.71 4.40 10.05
C LYS A 310 8.56 3.80 8.94
N ALA A 311 8.90 4.60 7.94
CA ALA A 311 9.69 4.16 6.79
C ALA A 311 10.64 5.27 6.33
N ILE A 312 11.78 4.88 5.77
CA ILE A 312 12.68 5.79 5.05
C ILE A 312 12.68 5.36 3.60
N LEU A 313 12.26 6.25 2.72
CA LEU A 313 12.13 5.98 1.28
C LEU A 313 12.83 7.05 0.45
N PRO A 314 13.31 6.70 -0.76
CA PRO A 314 13.81 7.67 -1.71
C PRO A 314 12.66 8.52 -2.26
N VAL A 315 12.93 9.82 -2.44
CA VAL A 315 11.94 10.82 -2.88
C VAL A 315 12.60 11.76 -3.89
N ALA A 316 11.94 11.93 -5.03
CA ALA A 316 12.44 12.77 -6.12
C ALA A 316 12.55 14.27 -5.73
N GLN A 317 11.56 14.79 -5.00
CA GLN A 317 11.48 16.20 -4.62
C GLN A 317 12.63 16.65 -3.69
N PHE A 318 13.16 15.73 -2.89
CA PHE A 318 14.28 15.98 -1.97
C PHE A 318 15.65 15.67 -2.59
N GLY A 319 15.65 15.30 -3.88
CA GLY A 319 16.83 14.96 -4.64
C GLY A 319 17.46 16.12 -5.37
N LYS A 320 18.47 15.77 -6.18
CA LYS A 320 19.18 16.68 -7.07
C LYS A 320 19.00 16.24 -8.51
N ILE A 321 19.01 17.21 -9.44
CA ILE A 321 19.04 16.92 -10.88
C ILE A 321 20.49 16.87 -11.30
N GLU A 322 20.89 15.75 -11.91
CA GLU A 322 22.21 15.56 -12.48
C GLU A 322 22.12 15.23 -13.98
N ASN A 323 23.26 15.32 -14.67
CA ASN A 323 23.35 15.08 -16.10
C ASN A 323 24.11 13.78 -16.35
N LEU A 324 23.50 12.90 -17.11
CA LEU A 324 24.17 11.72 -17.68
C LEU A 324 24.95 12.19 -18.91
N GLY A 325 26.29 12.14 -18.86
CA GLY A 325 27.15 12.73 -19.89
C GLY A 325 26.91 12.13 -21.30
N ASN A 326 26.97 12.99 -22.31
CA ASN A 326 26.79 12.59 -23.71
C ASN A 326 27.84 11.58 -24.21
N GLU A 327 28.96 11.47 -23.51
CA GLU A 327 30.05 10.53 -23.82
C GLU A 327 29.56 9.07 -23.77
N LEU A 328 28.54 8.77 -23.00
CA LEU A 328 27.93 7.46 -22.88
C LEU A 328 27.11 7.06 -24.12
N PHE A 329 26.75 8.02 -24.99
CA PHE A 329 25.93 7.80 -26.18
C PHE A 329 26.73 8.04 -27.47
N ASN A 330 27.97 7.57 -27.52
CA ASN A 330 28.82 7.70 -28.72
C ASN A 330 28.67 6.51 -29.67
N LYS A 331 29.31 6.60 -30.85
CA LYS A 331 29.22 5.55 -31.87
C LYS A 331 29.91 4.23 -31.51
N HIS A 332 30.75 4.22 -30.48
CA HIS A 332 31.55 3.06 -30.10
C HIS A 332 30.93 2.25 -28.95
N PHE A 333 30.03 2.85 -28.22
CA PHE A 333 29.37 2.20 -27.08
C PHE A 333 27.86 2.39 -27.17
N ASN A 334 27.12 1.29 -27.10
CA ASN A 334 25.68 1.33 -26.96
C ASN A 334 25.34 1.22 -25.47
N THR A 335 25.19 2.38 -24.82
CA THR A 335 24.89 2.43 -23.39
C THR A 335 23.40 2.30 -23.16
N HIS A 336 23.02 1.35 -22.33
CA HIS A 336 21.65 1.10 -21.91
C HIS A 336 21.47 1.62 -20.47
N VAL A 337 20.48 2.46 -20.27
CA VAL A 337 20.19 3.05 -18.95
C VAL A 337 18.73 2.84 -18.60
N THR A 338 18.48 2.35 -17.40
CA THR A 338 17.12 2.25 -16.85
C THR A 338 16.99 3.12 -15.62
N PHE A 339 15.82 3.77 -15.50
CA PHE A 339 15.51 4.71 -14.41
C PHE A 339 14.37 4.18 -13.55
N ASP A 340 14.41 4.53 -12.28
CA ASP A 340 13.32 4.26 -11.35
C ASP A 340 12.11 5.14 -11.69
N GLU A 341 10.98 4.51 -11.93
CA GLU A 341 9.76 5.21 -12.36
C GLU A 341 9.13 6.09 -11.26
N THR A 342 9.52 5.88 -9.99
CA THR A 342 9.03 6.65 -8.85
C THR A 342 9.86 7.89 -8.58
N THR A 343 11.16 7.77 -8.73
CA THR A 343 12.13 8.81 -8.32
C THR A 343 12.94 9.39 -9.46
N GLY A 344 13.04 8.69 -10.62
CA GLY A 344 13.89 9.08 -11.75
C GLY A 344 15.37 8.80 -11.52
N GLY A 345 15.72 8.08 -10.46
CA GLY A 345 17.08 7.65 -10.18
C GLY A 345 17.54 6.55 -11.13
N ILE A 346 18.84 6.46 -11.36
CA ILE A 346 19.40 5.38 -12.19
C ILE A 346 19.34 4.06 -11.44
N ILE A 347 18.69 3.05 -12.02
CA ILE A 347 18.67 1.68 -11.52
C ILE A 347 19.85 0.89 -12.06
N LYS A 348 20.09 1.00 -13.39
CA LYS A 348 21.10 0.19 -14.07
C LYS A 348 21.70 0.94 -15.24
N VAL A 349 23.01 0.81 -15.41
CA VAL A 349 23.76 1.24 -16.60
C VAL A 349 24.56 0.04 -17.10
N THR A 350 24.40 -0.30 -18.36
CA THR A 350 25.20 -1.31 -19.06
C THR A 350 25.67 -0.76 -20.40
N SER A 351 26.83 -1.16 -20.86
CA SER A 351 27.35 -0.81 -22.18
C SER A 351 27.78 -2.06 -22.91
N ASP A 352 27.38 -2.18 -24.18
CA ASP A 352 27.85 -3.20 -25.07
C ASP A 352 28.92 -2.58 -25.98
N GLU A 353 30.10 -3.20 -26.09
CA GLU A 353 31.09 -2.84 -27.09
C GLU A 353 30.59 -3.34 -28.47
N GLN A 354 30.53 -2.44 -29.46
CA GLN A 354 30.21 -2.77 -30.85
C GLN A 354 31.48 -3.17 -31.64
#